data_c94428d6043f7592ed2fe09b1ae0829c
#
_entry.id   c94428d6043f7592ed2fe09b1ae0829c
#
_cell.length_a   1.000
_cell.length_b   1.000
_cell.length_c   1.000
_cell.angle_alpha   90.00
_cell.angle_beta   90.00
_cell.angle_gamma   90.00
#
_symmetry.space_group_name_H-M   'P 1'
#
loop_
_entity.id
_entity.type
_entity.pdbx_description
1 polymer ?
#
loop_
_entity_poly.entity_id
_entity_poly.type
_entity_poly.pdbx_seq_one_letter_code
_entity_poly.pdbx_strand_id
1 'polypeptide(L)'
;MGSQFFLVHHYVKPGKAGQWWQKTGELMSDQPAMGKYVQDCMGLGFYNHSFMPVAQEGPMFCIWEAKEGISEADFQDFIDGPMGPNWGMSVLNNNISKINLELTGGQAPYERKL
;
A
#
# COMPACT_ATOMS: atom_id res chain seq x y z
N MET A 1 10.50 17.98 0.00
CA MET A 1 11.77 17.31 -0.13
C MET A 1 11.80 16.06 0.68
N GLY A 2 12.34 15.03 0.13
CA GLY A 2 12.32 13.71 0.72
C GLY A 2 11.12 12.92 0.23
N SER A 3 10.88 11.77 0.86
CA SER A 3 9.81 10.86 0.46
C SER A 3 8.43 11.48 0.70
N GLN A 4 7.44 10.90 0.02
CA GLN A 4 6.05 11.33 0.05
C GLN A 4 5.22 10.25 0.71
N PHE A 5 4.04 10.62 1.20
CA PHE A 5 3.12 9.69 1.85
C PHE A 5 1.79 9.70 1.14
N PHE A 6 1.21 8.51 0.99
CA PHE A 6 -0.09 8.32 0.34
C PHE A 6 -1.02 7.55 1.27
N LEU A 7 -2.24 8.03 1.39
CA LEU A 7 -3.32 7.28 2.01
C LEU A 7 -4.03 6.50 0.91
N VAL A 8 -4.21 5.22 1.11
CA VAL A 8 -4.86 4.36 0.12
C VAL A 8 -6.12 3.75 0.72
N HIS A 9 -7.23 3.90 0.02
CA HIS A 9 -8.49 3.23 0.33
C HIS A 9 -8.62 2.04 -0.60
N HIS A 10 -8.76 0.85 -0.03
CA HIS A 10 -8.96 -0.38 -0.80
C HIS A 10 -10.37 -0.90 -0.56
N TYR A 11 -11.05 -1.27 -1.65
CA TYR A 11 -12.31 -2.01 -1.58
C TYR A 11 -12.13 -3.30 -2.37
N VAL A 12 -12.58 -4.41 -1.80
CA VAL A 12 -12.53 -5.70 -2.50
C VAL A 12 -13.69 -5.74 -3.50
N LYS A 13 -13.40 -6.18 -4.71
CA LYS A 13 -14.44 -6.33 -5.74
C LYS A 13 -15.46 -7.37 -5.27
N PRO A 14 -16.75 -7.23 -5.66
CA PRO A 14 -17.78 -8.15 -5.21
C PRO A 14 -17.43 -9.62 -5.45
N GLY A 15 -17.60 -10.44 -4.41
CA GLY A 15 -17.33 -11.87 -4.48
C GLY A 15 -15.88 -12.29 -4.41
N LYS A 16 -14.94 -11.34 -4.21
CA LYS A 16 -13.50 -11.63 -4.23
C LYS A 16 -12.83 -11.58 -2.86
N ALA A 17 -13.58 -11.29 -1.80
CA ALA A 17 -13.00 -11.14 -0.46
C ALA A 17 -12.31 -12.42 0.01
N GLY A 18 -12.94 -13.58 -0.15
CA GLY A 18 -12.35 -14.85 0.29
C GLY A 18 -11.02 -15.13 -0.41
N GLN A 19 -10.96 -14.88 -1.70
CA GLN A 19 -9.77 -15.09 -2.51
C GLN A 19 -8.63 -14.17 -2.05
N TRP A 20 -8.93 -12.90 -1.84
CA TRP A 20 -7.90 -11.94 -1.42
C TRP A 20 -7.40 -12.22 -0.01
N TRP A 21 -8.31 -12.49 0.93
CA TRP A 21 -7.93 -12.77 2.30
C TRP A 21 -7.15 -14.06 2.45
N GLN A 22 -7.46 -15.08 1.64
CA GLN A 22 -6.70 -16.31 1.64
C GLN A 22 -5.24 -16.04 1.24
N LYS A 23 -5.03 -15.31 0.15
CA LYS A 23 -3.67 -15.00 -0.33
C LYS A 23 -2.93 -14.11 0.66
N THR A 24 -3.62 -13.10 1.19
CA THR A 24 -3.04 -12.20 2.19
C THR A 24 -2.63 -12.96 3.45
N GLY A 25 -3.48 -13.85 3.92
CA GLY A 25 -3.17 -14.66 5.10
C GLY A 25 -1.97 -15.59 4.88
N GLU A 26 -1.88 -16.20 3.70
CA GLU A 26 -0.71 -17.02 3.35
C GLU A 26 0.58 -16.21 3.42
N LEU A 27 0.57 -15.00 2.85
CA LEU A 27 1.75 -14.14 2.86
C LEU A 27 2.09 -13.66 4.27
N MET A 28 1.09 -13.25 5.04
CA MET A 28 1.30 -12.75 6.40
C MET A 28 1.79 -13.82 7.37
N SER A 29 1.46 -15.10 7.13
CA SER A 29 1.91 -16.20 7.95
C SER A 29 3.27 -16.75 7.56
N ASP A 30 3.85 -16.22 6.47
CA ASP A 30 5.16 -16.63 5.95
C ASP A 30 6.12 -15.47 6.12
N GLN A 31 6.84 -15.42 7.25
CA GLN A 31 7.73 -14.30 7.56
C GLN A 31 8.85 -14.10 6.52
N PRO A 32 9.52 -15.15 6.02
CA PRO A 32 10.50 -14.95 4.96
C PRO A 32 9.90 -14.35 3.68
N ALA A 33 8.71 -14.79 3.29
CA ALA A 33 8.04 -14.25 2.09
C ALA A 33 7.63 -12.79 2.31
N MET A 34 7.10 -12.46 3.48
CA MET A 34 6.73 -11.08 3.80
C MET A 34 7.95 -10.18 3.83
N GLY A 35 9.05 -10.64 4.43
CA GLY A 35 10.29 -9.87 4.46
C GLY A 35 10.83 -9.60 3.06
N LYS A 36 10.78 -10.60 2.19
CA LYS A 36 11.18 -10.43 0.79
C LYS A 36 10.30 -9.42 0.08
N TYR A 37 8.99 -9.50 0.29
CA TYR A 37 8.04 -8.55 -0.30
C TYR A 37 8.36 -7.12 0.12
N VAL A 38 8.60 -6.90 1.42
CA VAL A 38 8.96 -5.57 1.92
C VAL A 38 10.25 -5.06 1.26
N GLN A 39 11.27 -5.91 1.16
CA GLN A 39 12.53 -5.52 0.54
C GLN A 39 12.37 -5.23 -0.95
N ASP A 40 11.59 -6.03 -1.66
CA ASP A 40 11.32 -5.80 -3.08
C ASP A 40 10.60 -4.47 -3.29
N CYS A 41 9.61 -4.15 -2.45
CA CYS A 41 8.92 -2.86 -2.52
C CYS A 41 9.86 -1.70 -2.24
N MET A 42 10.71 -1.82 -1.23
CA MET A 42 11.70 -0.77 -0.91
C MET A 42 12.67 -0.57 -2.06
N GLY A 43 13.08 -1.64 -2.73
CA GLY A 43 13.93 -1.54 -3.92
C GLY A 43 13.29 -0.77 -5.05
N LEU A 44 11.96 -0.79 -5.14
CA LEU A 44 11.20 -0.02 -6.11
C LEU A 44 10.89 1.40 -5.64
N GLY A 45 11.12 1.70 -4.36
CA GLY A 45 10.88 3.02 -3.78
C GLY A 45 9.56 3.15 -3.04
N PHE A 46 9.03 2.04 -2.48
CA PHE A 46 7.75 2.04 -1.77
C PHE A 46 7.85 1.28 -0.46
N TYR A 47 7.17 1.80 0.57
CA TYR A 47 7.14 1.15 1.88
C TYR A 47 5.76 1.32 2.50
N ASN A 48 5.13 0.22 2.91
CA ASN A 48 3.83 0.25 3.59
C ASN A 48 4.03 0.38 5.09
N HIS A 49 3.56 1.49 5.66
CA HIS A 49 3.66 1.75 7.10
C HIS A 49 2.51 1.17 7.91
N SER A 50 1.32 1.10 7.33
CA SER A 50 0.11 0.70 8.06
C SER A 50 -0.87 0.00 7.15
N PHE A 51 -1.51 -1.03 7.70
CA PHE A 51 -2.62 -1.71 7.06
C PHE A 51 -3.75 -1.80 8.08
N MET A 52 -4.88 -1.16 7.79
CA MET A 52 -5.99 -1.03 8.72
C MET A 52 -7.30 -1.45 8.06
N PRO A 53 -7.61 -2.77 8.04
CA PRO A 53 -8.88 -3.23 7.48
C PRO A 53 -10.02 -2.95 8.45
N VAL A 54 -11.13 -2.42 7.92
CA VAL A 54 -12.33 -2.15 8.72
C VAL A 54 -13.31 -3.30 8.58
N ALA A 55 -13.40 -3.89 7.39
CA ALA A 55 -14.26 -5.05 7.12
C ALA A 55 -13.61 -5.89 6.03
N GLN A 56 -14.10 -7.13 5.85
CA GLN A 56 -13.51 -8.04 4.86
C GLN A 56 -13.61 -7.49 3.43
N GLU A 57 -14.71 -6.84 3.09
CA GLU A 57 -14.89 -6.23 1.77
C GLU A 57 -14.33 -4.83 1.67
N GLY A 58 -13.85 -4.30 2.78
CA GLY A 58 -13.36 -2.94 2.89
C GLY A 58 -14.38 -2.00 3.51
N PRO A 59 -14.04 -0.72 3.73
CA PRO A 59 -12.75 -0.17 3.32
C PRO A 59 -11.59 -0.73 4.10
N MET A 60 -10.45 -0.83 3.44
CA MET A 60 -9.18 -1.09 4.09
C MET A 60 -8.29 0.09 3.81
N PHE A 61 -7.55 0.54 4.82
CA PHE A 61 -6.73 1.73 4.71
C PHE A 61 -5.27 1.36 4.84
N CYS A 62 -4.44 1.93 3.97
CA CYS A 62 -2.99 1.80 4.08
C CYS A 62 -2.36 3.16 4.03
N ILE A 63 -1.24 3.33 4.71
CA ILE A 63 -0.39 4.49 4.53
C ILE A 63 0.93 4.00 3.96
N TRP A 64 1.23 4.46 2.75
CA TRP A 64 2.44 4.11 2.03
C TRP A 64 3.37 5.29 1.95
N GLU A 65 4.65 5.00 1.99
CA GLU A 65 5.70 5.95 1.69
C GLU A 65 6.23 5.65 0.30
N ALA A 66 6.46 6.70 -0.50
CA ALA A 66 7.07 6.58 -1.82
C ALA A 66 8.28 7.51 -1.86
N LYS A 67 9.37 7.05 -2.46
CA LYS A 67 10.58 7.87 -2.50
C LYS A 67 10.36 9.16 -3.27
N GLU A 68 11.20 10.14 -2.99
CA GLU A 68 11.13 11.44 -3.65
C GLU A 68 11.17 11.29 -5.17
N GLY A 69 10.30 12.03 -5.86
CA GLY A 69 10.23 12.00 -7.32
C GLY A 69 9.18 11.07 -7.88
N ILE A 70 8.60 10.18 -7.09
CA ILE A 70 7.51 9.32 -7.55
C ILE A 70 6.24 10.14 -7.67
N SER A 71 5.63 10.14 -8.87
CA SER A 71 4.38 10.86 -9.12
C SER A 71 3.18 10.08 -8.57
N GLU A 72 2.04 10.79 -8.46
CA GLU A 72 0.79 10.13 -8.09
C GLU A 72 0.41 9.04 -9.10
N ALA A 73 0.63 9.29 -10.39
CA ALA A 73 0.35 8.29 -11.43
C ALA A 73 1.24 7.06 -11.26
N ASP A 74 2.51 7.25 -10.98
CA ASP A 74 3.44 6.15 -10.76
C ASP A 74 3.06 5.33 -9.52
N PHE A 75 2.62 6.01 -8.47
CA PHE A 75 2.18 5.32 -7.26
C PHE A 75 0.89 4.52 -7.53
N GLN A 76 -0.07 5.10 -8.28
CA GLN A 76 -1.29 4.39 -8.64
C GLN A 76 -0.97 3.13 -9.45
N ASP A 77 -0.05 3.24 -10.40
CA ASP A 77 0.38 2.10 -11.21
C ASP A 77 1.00 1.00 -10.34
N PHE A 78 1.79 1.38 -9.35
CA PHE A 78 2.35 0.42 -8.40
C PHE A 78 1.26 -0.28 -7.59
N ILE A 79 0.34 0.48 -7.02
CA ILE A 79 -0.73 -0.06 -6.16
C ILE A 79 -1.63 -1.00 -6.96
N ASP A 80 -1.92 -0.66 -8.20
CA ASP A 80 -2.78 -1.50 -9.07
C ASP A 80 -2.00 -2.63 -9.74
N GLY A 81 -0.68 -2.57 -9.72
CA GLY A 81 0.18 -3.50 -10.42
C GLY A 81 0.45 -4.80 -9.66
N PRO A 82 1.25 -5.69 -10.25
CA PRO A 82 1.50 -7.02 -9.68
C PRO A 82 2.28 -6.99 -8.37
N MET A 83 3.04 -5.92 -8.11
CA MET A 83 3.79 -5.76 -6.85
C MET A 83 2.95 -5.08 -5.77
N GLY A 84 1.77 -4.58 -6.10
CA GLY A 84 0.87 -3.98 -5.13
C GLY A 84 0.05 -5.01 -4.37
N PRO A 85 -0.85 -4.54 -3.49
CA PRO A 85 -1.60 -5.43 -2.60
C PRO A 85 -2.70 -6.25 -3.29
N ASN A 86 -2.87 -6.14 -4.59
CA ASN A 86 -3.73 -7.05 -5.36
C ASN A 86 -3.14 -8.45 -5.49
N TRP A 87 -1.85 -8.61 -5.19
CA TRP A 87 -1.11 -9.88 -5.33
C TRP A 87 -1.21 -10.46 -6.76
N GLY A 88 -1.33 -9.58 -7.75
CA GLY A 88 -1.46 -10.00 -9.15
C GLY A 88 -2.86 -10.47 -9.56
N MET A 89 -3.85 -10.42 -8.66
CA MET A 89 -5.18 -10.97 -8.93
C MET A 89 -6.20 -9.95 -9.44
N SER A 90 -5.89 -8.66 -9.35
CA SER A 90 -6.81 -7.60 -9.80
C SER A 90 -8.18 -7.64 -9.08
N VAL A 91 -8.17 -7.85 -7.77
CA VAL A 91 -9.40 -8.02 -6.99
C VAL A 91 -9.73 -6.83 -6.12
N LEU A 92 -8.86 -5.80 -6.09
CA LEU A 92 -9.08 -4.59 -5.30
C LEU A 92 -9.33 -3.39 -6.19
N ASN A 93 -10.19 -2.50 -5.71
CA ASN A 93 -10.30 -1.13 -6.21
C ASN A 93 -9.52 -0.24 -5.25
N ASN A 94 -8.54 0.49 -5.76
CA ASN A 94 -7.62 1.26 -4.94
C ASN A 94 -7.75 2.74 -5.26
N ASN A 95 -8.11 3.54 -4.25
CA ASN A 95 -8.17 5.00 -4.36
C ASN A 95 -7.02 5.57 -3.55
N ILE A 96 -6.15 6.32 -4.20
CA ILE A 96 -5.00 6.94 -3.55
C ILE A 96 -5.28 8.42 -3.28
N SER A 97 -4.68 8.92 -2.20
CA SER A 97 -4.69 10.35 -1.87
C SER A 97 -3.33 10.72 -1.34
N LYS A 98 -2.67 11.64 -2.00
CA LYS A 98 -1.37 12.14 -1.52
C LYS A 98 -1.59 12.97 -0.27
N ILE A 99 -0.89 12.63 0.80
CA ILE A 99 -0.98 13.37 2.06
C ILE A 99 -0.24 14.70 1.89
N ASN A 100 -0.93 15.80 2.18
CA ASN A 100 -0.34 17.12 2.11
C ASN A 100 0.33 17.48 3.44
N LEU A 101 1.64 17.31 3.49
CA LEU A 101 2.40 17.54 4.73
C LEU A 101 2.48 19.02 5.11
N GLU A 102 2.20 19.94 4.20
CA GLU A 102 2.15 21.36 4.55
C GLU A 102 1.06 21.64 5.58
N LEU A 103 -0.03 20.88 5.53
CA LEU A 103 -1.15 21.07 6.46
C LEU A 103 -0.81 20.61 7.88
N THR A 104 0.26 19.85 8.06
CA THR A 104 0.74 19.43 9.38
C THR A 104 2.09 20.07 9.69
N GLY A 105 2.39 21.20 9.07
CA GLY A 105 3.64 21.93 9.32
C GLY A 105 4.88 21.22 8.82
N GLY A 106 4.75 20.36 7.82
CA GLY A 106 5.85 19.58 7.28
C GLY A 106 6.13 18.28 8.02
N GLN A 107 5.26 17.94 8.99
CA GLN A 107 5.48 16.76 9.82
C GLN A 107 4.92 15.52 9.15
N ALA A 108 5.80 14.53 8.91
CA ALA A 108 5.41 13.26 8.31
C ALA A 108 4.63 12.39 9.32
N PRO A 109 3.70 11.55 8.87
CA PRO A 109 2.91 10.68 9.76
C PRO A 109 3.74 9.56 10.38
N TYR A 110 4.87 9.21 9.78
CA TYR A 110 5.76 8.15 10.26
C TYR A 110 7.20 8.56 10.03
N GLU A 111 8.12 7.90 10.75
CA GLU A 111 9.54 8.04 10.46
C GLU A 111 9.81 7.50 9.05
N ARG A 112 10.53 8.29 8.25
CA ARG A 112 10.82 7.91 6.86
C ARG A 112 11.74 6.70 6.78
N LYS A 113 11.41 5.78 5.88
CA LYS A 113 12.20 4.61 5.55
C LYS A 113 12.93 4.74 4.21
N LEU A 114 12.56 5.75 3.46
CA LEU A 114 13.10 5.95 2.10
C LEU A 114 13.77 7.31 1.95
#